data_093fc10cbb9c75be579d413507622871
#
_entry.id   093fc10cbb9c75be579d413507622871
#
_cell.length_a   1.000
_cell.length_b   1.000
_cell.length_c   1.000
_cell.angle_alpha   90.00
_cell.angle_beta   90.00
_cell.angle_gamma   90.00
#
_symmetry.space_group_name_H-M   'P 1'
#
loop_
_entity.id
_entity.type
_entity.pdbx_description
1 polymer ?
#
loop_
_entity_poly.entity_id
_entity_poly.type
_entity_poly.pdbx_seq_one_letter_code
_entity_poly.pdbx_strand_id
1 'polypeptide(L)'
;MFPHFKRIEDHFLGDTDFHQSGGEWRVEEPRIHWDILDRMRDAAEEMGISRTDDFNTGNNEGSGYFHVNQKKGRRWSAARGFLDPVRNRPNLEIQTGVEIEKLILSEGRVTGVSGRQNGQQKTWAATAGVVLSAGSIGSVQILQRSGIGPADALKAKGVAPVLNVPGVGANLQDHLQQRAIFKVSNTRTLNETYHNLFRRAWMGVEYALWRRGPLTMAPSQMGIFTRSDDSYNRPNIQFHLQPLSLDKFGDPLHRFPAVTASACN
;
A
#
# COMPACT_ATOMS: atom_id res chain seq x y z
N MET A 1 -19.39 -0.12 -3.67
CA MET A 1 -18.02 -0.35 -3.12
C MET A 1 -17.95 -0.10 -1.63
N PHE A 2 -18.37 1.06 -1.11
CA PHE A 2 -18.27 1.44 0.32
C PHE A 2 -18.79 0.39 1.32
N PRO A 3 -19.99 -0.23 1.15
CA PRO A 3 -20.44 -1.28 2.08
C PRO A 3 -19.53 -2.51 2.17
N HIS A 4 -18.82 -2.83 1.08
CA HIS A 4 -17.85 -3.93 1.08
C HIS A 4 -16.59 -3.61 1.88
N PHE A 5 -16.11 -2.35 1.79
CA PHE A 5 -14.98 -1.90 2.62
C PHE A 5 -15.35 -1.93 4.10
N LYS A 6 -16.50 -1.37 4.49
CA LYS A 6 -16.98 -1.42 5.87
C LYS A 6 -17.09 -2.87 6.38
N ARG A 7 -17.67 -3.77 5.61
CA ARG A 7 -17.86 -5.18 6.01
C ARG A 7 -16.56 -5.91 6.36
N ILE A 8 -15.46 -5.61 5.67
CA ILE A 8 -14.18 -6.28 5.90
C ILE A 8 -13.32 -5.59 6.96
N GLU A 9 -13.67 -4.37 7.35
CA GLU A 9 -12.89 -3.56 8.27
C GLU A 9 -13.09 -3.98 9.74
N ASP A 10 -12.01 -3.90 10.52
CA ASP A 10 -12.00 -3.97 11.99
C ASP A 10 -11.28 -2.72 12.49
N HIS A 11 -12.02 -1.59 12.52
CA HIS A 11 -11.47 -0.29 12.88
C HIS A 11 -11.43 -0.09 14.40
N PHE A 12 -10.37 0.54 14.91
CA PHE A 12 -10.17 0.73 16.35
C PHE A 12 -11.19 1.65 17.01
N LEU A 13 -11.76 2.60 16.26
CA LEU A 13 -12.84 3.49 16.74
C LEU A 13 -14.20 2.79 16.83
N GLY A 14 -14.33 1.55 16.33
CA GLY A 14 -15.61 0.86 16.28
C GLY A 14 -16.49 1.29 15.11
N ASP A 15 -17.79 1.11 15.26
CA ASP A 15 -18.78 1.37 14.21
C ASP A 15 -19.11 2.86 14.15
N THR A 16 -19.00 3.44 12.96
CA THR A 16 -19.35 4.83 12.63
C THR A 16 -20.06 4.86 11.27
N ASP A 17 -20.41 6.05 10.79
CA ASP A 17 -20.95 6.19 9.43
C ASP A 17 -19.94 5.71 8.37
N PHE A 18 -18.65 5.88 8.62
CA PHE A 18 -17.56 5.59 7.68
C PHE A 18 -16.81 4.29 7.98
N HIS A 19 -16.80 3.82 9.20
CA HIS A 19 -16.04 2.66 9.65
C HIS A 19 -16.91 1.56 10.23
N GLN A 20 -16.34 0.36 10.33
CA GLN A 20 -16.95 -0.78 11.00
C GLN A 20 -15.90 -1.59 11.76
N SER A 21 -16.34 -2.25 12.83
CA SER A 21 -15.52 -3.19 13.61
C SER A 21 -15.87 -4.64 13.31
N GLY A 22 -14.99 -5.55 13.69
CA GLY A 22 -15.22 -7.00 13.66
C GLY A 22 -14.97 -7.69 12.32
N GLY A 23 -14.53 -6.96 11.29
CA GLY A 23 -14.08 -7.56 10.03
C GLY A 23 -12.66 -8.15 10.10
N GLU A 24 -12.17 -8.64 8.99
CA GLU A 24 -10.88 -9.32 8.90
C GLU A 24 -9.70 -8.34 8.78
N TRP A 25 -9.96 -7.10 8.35
CA TRP A 25 -8.96 -6.09 8.02
C TRP A 25 -8.76 -5.11 9.16
N ARG A 26 -7.85 -5.42 10.08
CA ARG A 26 -7.59 -4.57 11.25
C ARG A 26 -6.91 -3.26 10.88
N VAL A 27 -7.48 -2.15 11.40
CA VAL A 27 -6.94 -0.79 11.33
C VAL A 27 -6.74 -0.26 12.75
N GLU A 28 -5.56 0.29 13.04
CA GLU A 28 -5.20 0.87 14.34
C GLU A 28 -4.53 2.24 14.15
N GLU A 29 -4.48 3.01 15.22
CA GLU A 29 -3.60 4.17 15.30
C GLU A 29 -2.13 3.76 15.25
N PRO A 30 -1.23 4.63 14.72
CA PRO A 30 0.20 4.40 14.80
C PRO A 30 0.66 4.38 16.27
N ARG A 31 1.58 3.45 16.59
CA ARG A 31 2.12 3.27 17.95
C ARG A 31 3.37 4.10 18.22
N ILE A 32 3.59 5.13 17.44
CA ILE A 32 4.68 6.07 17.59
C ILE A 32 4.28 7.43 17.05
N HIS A 33 4.64 8.47 17.78
CA HIS A 33 4.56 9.86 17.39
C HIS A 33 5.97 10.45 17.37
N TRP A 34 6.15 11.50 16.59
CA TRP A 34 7.42 12.19 16.44
C TRP A 34 7.23 13.69 16.62
N ASP A 35 7.93 14.29 17.57
CA ASP A 35 7.83 15.74 17.84
C ASP A 35 7.97 16.59 16.57
N ILE A 36 8.87 16.17 15.65
CA ILE A 36 9.05 16.88 14.40
C ILE A 36 7.82 16.81 13.49
N LEU A 37 7.10 15.70 13.45
CA LEU A 37 5.88 15.59 12.67
C LEU A 37 4.74 16.38 13.32
N ASP A 38 4.66 16.39 14.65
CA ASP A 38 3.70 17.22 15.37
C ASP A 38 3.95 18.71 15.08
N ARG A 39 5.22 19.16 15.05
CA ARG A 39 5.58 20.53 14.64
C ARG A 39 5.24 20.83 13.17
N MET A 40 5.36 19.86 12.28
CA MET A 40 4.92 20.03 10.89
C MET A 40 3.39 20.13 10.79
N ARG A 41 2.67 19.44 11.67
CA ARG A 41 1.20 19.56 11.80
C ARG A 41 0.80 20.95 12.33
N ASP A 42 1.53 21.47 13.33
CA ASP A 42 1.35 22.84 13.84
C ASP A 42 1.56 23.87 12.70
N ALA A 43 2.64 23.73 11.94
CA ALA A 43 2.94 24.62 10.81
C ALA A 43 1.89 24.55 9.70
N ALA A 44 1.32 23.38 9.43
CA ALA A 44 0.22 23.24 8.47
C ALA A 44 -1.04 24.00 8.95
N GLU A 45 -1.34 23.97 10.25
CA GLU A 45 -2.44 24.71 10.86
C GLU A 45 -2.22 26.23 10.78
N GLU A 46 -0.98 26.72 11.01
CA GLU A 46 -0.61 28.11 10.81
C GLU A 46 -0.80 28.58 9.34
N MET A 47 -0.69 27.67 8.38
CA MET A 47 -0.97 27.91 6.96
C MET A 47 -2.46 27.82 6.61
N GLY A 48 -3.34 27.57 7.58
CA GLY A 48 -4.78 27.44 7.36
C GLY A 48 -5.25 26.03 6.99
N ILE A 49 -4.36 25.01 7.06
CA ILE A 49 -4.72 23.61 6.81
C ILE A 49 -5.15 22.97 8.14
N SER A 50 -6.42 22.65 8.27
CA SER A 50 -6.99 22.10 9.50
C SER A 50 -6.37 20.79 9.90
N ARG A 51 -6.37 20.47 11.19
CA ARG A 51 -6.04 19.14 11.66
C ARG A 51 -7.18 18.16 11.38
N THR A 52 -6.81 16.93 11.06
CA THR A 52 -7.76 15.82 11.02
C THR A 52 -7.18 14.63 11.76
N ASP A 53 -8.04 13.86 12.39
CA ASP A 53 -7.66 12.61 13.04
C ASP A 53 -8.01 11.41 12.15
N ASP A 54 -8.74 11.64 11.05
CA ASP A 54 -9.12 10.60 10.11
C ASP A 54 -9.37 11.17 8.71
N PHE A 55 -8.66 10.67 7.73
CA PHE A 55 -8.79 11.05 6.32
C PHE A 55 -9.94 10.32 5.59
N ASN A 56 -10.58 9.36 6.21
CA ASN A 56 -11.56 8.47 5.58
C ASN A 56 -13.01 8.75 6.01
N THR A 57 -13.31 9.99 6.36
CA THR A 57 -14.63 10.45 6.83
C THR A 57 -15.42 11.20 5.74
N GLY A 58 -15.09 10.99 4.46
CA GLY A 58 -15.75 11.67 3.34
C GLY A 58 -15.11 13.01 2.94
N ASN A 59 -14.35 13.64 3.83
CA ASN A 59 -13.47 14.77 3.55
C ASN A 59 -12.05 14.40 4.00
N ASN A 60 -11.11 14.36 3.05
CA ASN A 60 -9.71 14.05 3.34
C ASN A 60 -8.83 15.30 3.45
N GLU A 61 -9.39 16.53 3.39
CA GLU A 61 -8.62 17.76 3.56
C GLU A 61 -8.14 17.89 5.01
N GLY A 62 -6.85 18.18 5.19
CA GLY A 62 -6.28 18.38 6.51
C GLY A 62 -4.91 17.75 6.71
N SER A 63 -4.40 17.85 7.93
CA SER A 63 -3.12 17.27 8.38
C SER A 63 -3.34 16.28 9.51
N GLY A 64 -2.78 15.08 9.41
CA GLY A 64 -2.98 14.04 10.42
C GLY A 64 -2.06 12.85 10.28
N TYR A 65 -2.00 12.04 11.32
CA TYR A 65 -1.32 10.74 11.26
C TYR A 65 -2.17 9.73 10.49
N PHE A 66 -1.52 8.91 9.68
CA PHE A 66 -2.21 7.84 8.97
C PHE A 66 -2.58 6.69 9.91
N HIS A 67 -3.82 6.24 9.86
CA HIS A 67 -4.20 4.95 10.42
C HIS A 67 -3.47 3.82 9.69
N VAL A 68 -3.16 2.74 10.39
CA VAL A 68 -2.27 1.69 9.89
C VAL A 68 -2.91 0.32 9.97
N ASN A 69 -2.63 -0.53 8.98
CA ASN A 69 -3.01 -1.94 9.01
C ASN A 69 -2.09 -2.72 9.94
N GLN A 70 -2.36 -2.59 11.22
CA GLN A 70 -1.65 -3.27 12.31
C GLN A 70 -2.64 -3.88 13.28
N LYS A 71 -2.19 -4.93 13.98
CA LYS A 71 -2.86 -5.48 15.16
C LYS A 71 -1.83 -5.68 16.26
N LYS A 72 -1.97 -4.90 17.34
CA LYS A 72 -1.05 -4.92 18.49
C LYS A 72 0.42 -4.73 18.05
N GLY A 73 0.67 -3.72 17.21
CA GLY A 73 2.01 -3.37 16.73
C GLY A 73 2.63 -4.34 15.71
N ARG A 74 1.87 -5.28 15.17
CA ARG A 74 2.31 -6.16 14.08
C ARG A 74 1.54 -5.83 12.81
N ARG A 75 2.25 -5.76 11.69
CA ARG A 75 1.60 -5.59 10.38
C ARG A 75 0.50 -6.63 10.18
N TRP A 76 -0.70 -6.16 9.90
CA TRP A 76 -1.86 -6.98 9.58
C TRP A 76 -2.03 -7.07 8.07
N SER A 77 -1.34 -8.03 7.47
CA SER A 77 -1.37 -8.23 6.02
C SER A 77 -2.64 -8.95 5.57
N ALA A 78 -2.95 -8.89 4.27
CA ALA A 78 -4.05 -9.66 3.68
C ALA A 78 -3.94 -11.18 3.98
N ALA A 79 -2.71 -11.72 4.02
CA ALA A 79 -2.51 -13.11 4.42
C ALA A 79 -3.00 -13.36 5.84
N ARG A 80 -2.70 -12.47 6.79
CA ARG A 80 -3.14 -12.64 8.19
C ARG A 80 -4.62 -12.40 8.39
N GLY A 81 -5.20 -11.42 7.69
CA GLY A 81 -6.62 -11.11 7.80
C GLY A 81 -7.50 -12.16 7.12
N PHE A 82 -7.16 -12.51 5.88
CA PHE A 82 -8.07 -13.30 5.03
C PHE A 82 -7.61 -14.74 4.80
N LEU A 83 -6.30 -15.00 4.71
CA LEU A 83 -5.81 -16.32 4.34
C LEU A 83 -5.58 -17.23 5.56
N ASP A 84 -4.93 -16.73 6.60
CA ASP A 84 -4.61 -17.55 7.79
C ASP A 84 -5.86 -18.16 8.46
N PRO A 85 -7.00 -17.43 8.59
CA PRO A 85 -8.21 -18.01 9.17
C PRO A 85 -8.80 -19.18 8.39
N VAL A 86 -8.53 -19.24 7.09
CA VAL A 86 -9.13 -20.26 6.18
C VAL A 86 -8.12 -21.25 5.63
N ARG A 87 -6.84 -21.11 5.99
CA ARG A 87 -5.72 -21.89 5.44
C ARG A 87 -5.92 -23.39 5.50
N ASN A 88 -6.58 -23.88 6.54
CA ASN A 88 -6.79 -25.30 6.78
C ASN A 88 -8.14 -25.82 6.25
N ARG A 89 -8.86 -25.05 5.45
CA ARG A 89 -10.11 -25.51 4.84
C ARG A 89 -9.81 -26.61 3.81
N PRO A 90 -10.55 -27.73 3.80
CA PRO A 90 -10.29 -28.83 2.89
C PRO A 90 -10.52 -28.50 1.40
N ASN A 91 -11.26 -27.42 1.13
CA ASN A 91 -11.55 -26.93 -0.22
C ASN A 91 -10.64 -25.78 -0.65
N LEU A 92 -9.57 -25.48 0.10
CA LEU A 92 -8.57 -24.47 -0.24
C LEU A 92 -7.20 -25.10 -0.42
N GLU A 93 -6.64 -24.96 -1.61
CA GLU A 93 -5.27 -25.33 -1.91
C GLU A 93 -4.43 -24.07 -2.20
N ILE A 94 -3.29 -23.92 -1.53
CA ILE A 94 -2.37 -22.81 -1.71
C ILE A 94 -1.08 -23.35 -2.32
N GLN A 95 -0.80 -22.98 -3.55
CA GLN A 95 0.43 -23.33 -4.25
C GLN A 95 1.36 -22.13 -4.35
N THR A 96 2.59 -22.27 -3.90
CA THR A 96 3.65 -21.26 -3.97
C THR A 96 4.75 -21.69 -4.95
N GLY A 97 5.65 -20.77 -5.30
CA GLY A 97 6.70 -21.04 -6.30
C GLY A 97 6.13 -21.26 -7.70
N VAL A 98 4.97 -20.67 -7.98
CA VAL A 98 4.26 -20.77 -9.26
C VAL A 98 4.31 -19.42 -9.96
N GLU A 99 4.78 -19.43 -11.22
CA GLU A 99 4.74 -18.30 -12.13
C GLU A 99 3.70 -18.57 -13.22
N ILE A 100 2.58 -17.84 -13.17
CA ILE A 100 1.54 -17.96 -14.19
C ILE A 100 1.93 -17.17 -15.43
N GLU A 101 1.92 -17.85 -16.59
CA GLU A 101 2.30 -17.26 -17.87
C GLU A 101 1.10 -16.77 -18.67
N LYS A 102 0.03 -17.56 -18.74
CA LYS A 102 -1.16 -17.23 -19.53
C LYS A 102 -2.42 -17.98 -19.10
N LEU A 103 -3.56 -17.51 -19.54
CA LEU A 103 -4.85 -18.19 -19.46
C LEU A 103 -4.95 -19.29 -20.53
N ILE A 104 -5.69 -20.34 -20.24
CA ILE A 104 -6.12 -21.35 -21.20
C ILE A 104 -7.56 -21.01 -21.59
N LEU A 105 -7.76 -20.80 -22.90
CA LEU A 105 -9.07 -20.48 -23.47
C LEU A 105 -9.57 -21.62 -24.35
N SER A 106 -10.85 -21.94 -24.23
CA SER A 106 -11.56 -22.85 -25.10
C SER A 106 -12.95 -22.29 -25.37
N GLU A 107 -13.34 -22.20 -26.63
CA GLU A 107 -14.66 -21.73 -27.06
C GLU A 107 -15.08 -20.36 -26.43
N GLY A 108 -14.12 -19.41 -26.35
CA GLY A 108 -14.35 -18.09 -25.78
C GLY A 108 -14.43 -18.04 -24.26
N ARG A 109 -14.18 -19.15 -23.55
CA ARG A 109 -14.20 -19.24 -22.09
C ARG A 109 -12.81 -19.56 -21.54
N VAL A 110 -12.49 -19.01 -20.36
CA VAL A 110 -11.29 -19.39 -19.62
C VAL A 110 -11.53 -20.71 -18.91
N THR A 111 -10.73 -21.72 -19.23
CA THR A 111 -10.82 -23.08 -18.68
C THR A 111 -9.66 -23.43 -17.75
N GLY A 112 -8.71 -22.52 -17.56
CA GLY A 112 -7.58 -22.75 -16.67
C GLY A 112 -6.47 -21.72 -16.86
N VAL A 113 -5.33 -22.04 -16.28
CA VAL A 113 -4.10 -21.27 -16.42
C VAL A 113 -2.92 -22.19 -16.73
N SER A 114 -1.90 -21.67 -17.41
CA SER A 114 -0.62 -22.35 -17.61
C SER A 114 0.52 -21.50 -17.07
N GLY A 115 1.57 -22.16 -16.63
CA GLY A 115 2.72 -21.49 -16.04
C GLY A 115 3.79 -22.48 -15.62
N ARG A 116 4.72 -22.04 -14.80
CA ARG A 116 5.83 -22.85 -14.30
C ARG A 116 5.77 -23.00 -12.79
N GLN A 117 6.04 -24.18 -12.32
CA GLN A 117 6.31 -24.44 -10.91
C GLN A 117 7.68 -25.09 -10.77
N ASN A 118 8.57 -24.46 -10.04
CA ASN A 118 9.97 -24.91 -9.88
C ASN A 118 10.67 -25.16 -11.24
N GLY A 119 10.41 -24.30 -12.24
CA GLY A 119 10.98 -24.40 -13.58
C GLY A 119 10.26 -25.37 -14.53
N GLN A 120 9.36 -26.21 -14.05
CA GLN A 120 8.61 -27.16 -14.86
C GLN A 120 7.28 -26.59 -15.34
N GLN A 121 6.96 -26.77 -16.62
CA GLN A 121 5.68 -26.36 -17.21
C GLN A 121 4.52 -27.15 -16.59
N LYS A 122 3.47 -26.43 -16.17
CA LYS A 122 2.26 -27.00 -15.59
C LYS A 122 1.00 -26.27 -16.06
N THR A 123 -0.12 -26.96 -15.95
CA THR A 123 -1.45 -26.39 -16.18
C THR A 123 -2.35 -26.67 -14.98
N TRP A 124 -3.25 -25.73 -14.72
CA TRP A 124 -4.28 -25.86 -13.68
C TRP A 124 -5.62 -25.61 -14.34
N ALA A 125 -6.52 -26.57 -14.27
CA ALA A 125 -7.86 -26.47 -14.81
C ALA A 125 -8.78 -25.67 -13.87
N ALA A 126 -9.71 -24.93 -14.43
CA ALA A 126 -10.73 -24.20 -13.70
C ALA A 126 -12.10 -24.41 -14.35
N THR A 127 -13.06 -24.93 -13.60
CA THR A 127 -14.44 -25.18 -14.07
C THR A 127 -15.36 -23.99 -13.86
N ALA A 128 -15.21 -23.26 -12.74
CA ALA A 128 -16.02 -22.10 -12.39
C ALA A 128 -15.48 -20.78 -13.02
N GLY A 129 -14.16 -20.59 -12.99
CA GLY A 129 -13.50 -19.39 -13.54
C GLY A 129 -12.13 -19.17 -12.94
N VAL A 130 -11.48 -18.10 -13.38
CA VAL A 130 -10.15 -17.65 -12.91
C VAL A 130 -10.25 -16.20 -12.47
N VAL A 131 -9.73 -15.89 -11.27
CA VAL A 131 -9.59 -14.52 -10.76
C VAL A 131 -8.13 -14.11 -10.91
N LEU A 132 -7.86 -13.04 -11.67
CA LEU A 132 -6.55 -12.45 -11.79
C LEU A 132 -6.36 -11.35 -10.73
N SER A 133 -5.41 -11.54 -9.83
CA SER A 133 -5.03 -10.59 -8.77
C SER A 133 -3.50 -10.40 -8.73
N ALA A 134 -2.86 -10.42 -9.91
CA ALA A 134 -1.40 -10.35 -10.05
C ALA A 134 -0.85 -8.90 -10.08
N GLY A 135 -1.65 -7.92 -9.68
CA GLY A 135 -1.30 -6.50 -9.69
C GLY A 135 -1.45 -5.85 -11.07
N SER A 136 -1.23 -4.54 -11.11
CA SER A 136 -1.45 -3.70 -12.31
C SER A 136 -0.62 -4.14 -13.51
N ILE A 137 0.58 -4.64 -13.30
CA ILE A 137 1.48 -5.10 -14.36
C ILE A 137 1.28 -6.59 -14.63
N GLY A 138 1.31 -7.44 -13.60
CA GLY A 138 1.23 -8.90 -13.77
C GLY A 138 -0.07 -9.38 -14.41
N SER A 139 -1.21 -8.83 -14.00
CA SER A 139 -2.52 -9.17 -14.59
C SER A 139 -2.59 -8.78 -16.07
N VAL A 140 -2.07 -7.60 -16.43
CA VAL A 140 -2.00 -7.16 -17.83
C VAL A 140 -1.09 -8.08 -18.65
N GLN A 141 0.08 -8.46 -18.13
CA GLN A 141 0.99 -9.37 -18.82
C GLN A 141 0.34 -10.74 -19.08
N ILE A 142 -0.37 -11.29 -18.09
CA ILE A 142 -1.09 -12.57 -18.25
C ILE A 142 -2.16 -12.44 -19.33
N LEU A 143 -2.97 -11.38 -19.31
CA LEU A 143 -3.99 -11.12 -20.33
C LEU A 143 -3.39 -11.00 -21.74
N GLN A 144 -2.38 -10.16 -21.90
CA GLN A 144 -1.76 -9.92 -23.20
C GLN A 144 -1.07 -11.18 -23.76
N ARG A 145 -0.34 -11.94 -22.93
CA ARG A 145 0.25 -13.24 -23.32
C ARG A 145 -0.82 -14.27 -23.71
N SER A 146 -2.06 -14.09 -23.24
CA SER A 146 -3.20 -14.95 -23.58
C SER A 146 -3.96 -14.48 -24.83
N GLY A 147 -3.48 -13.43 -25.51
CA GLY A 147 -4.14 -12.87 -26.68
C GLY A 147 -5.27 -11.90 -26.39
N ILE A 148 -5.40 -11.43 -25.13
CA ILE A 148 -6.44 -10.49 -24.68
C ILE A 148 -5.79 -9.11 -24.50
N GLY A 149 -6.10 -8.17 -25.39
CA GLY A 149 -5.51 -6.82 -25.35
C GLY A 149 -5.67 -6.08 -26.68
N PRO A 150 -4.93 -4.97 -26.88
CA PRO A 150 -4.94 -4.24 -28.13
C PRO A 150 -4.43 -5.10 -29.29
N ALA A 151 -5.29 -5.47 -30.22
CA ALA A 151 -5.01 -6.47 -31.25
C ALA A 151 -3.75 -6.18 -32.08
N ASP A 152 -3.54 -4.91 -32.47
CA ASP A 152 -2.39 -4.53 -33.28
C ASP A 152 -1.09 -4.55 -32.50
N ALA A 153 -1.12 -4.14 -31.24
CA ALA A 153 0.04 -4.23 -30.35
C ALA A 153 0.43 -5.69 -30.08
N LEU A 154 -0.55 -6.57 -29.91
CA LEU A 154 -0.32 -8.01 -29.73
C LEU A 154 0.31 -8.63 -30.97
N LYS A 155 -0.25 -8.37 -32.16
CA LYS A 155 0.31 -8.83 -33.44
C LYS A 155 1.76 -8.37 -33.63
N ALA A 156 2.04 -7.08 -33.34
CA ALA A 156 3.39 -6.54 -33.44
C ALA A 156 4.41 -7.22 -32.52
N LYS A 157 3.95 -7.91 -31.46
CA LYS A 157 4.76 -8.73 -30.56
C LYS A 157 4.70 -10.24 -30.83
N GLY A 158 4.11 -10.65 -31.95
CA GLY A 158 3.98 -12.06 -32.32
C GLY A 158 2.94 -12.84 -31.51
N VAL A 159 2.04 -12.15 -30.82
CA VAL A 159 0.94 -12.78 -30.09
C VAL A 159 -0.32 -12.74 -30.93
N ALA A 160 -0.93 -13.91 -31.20
CA ALA A 160 -2.20 -14.00 -31.91
C ALA A 160 -3.33 -13.40 -31.03
N PRO A 161 -4.06 -12.37 -31.52
CA PRO A 161 -5.17 -11.81 -30.74
C PRO A 161 -6.34 -12.79 -30.70
N VAL A 162 -6.83 -13.04 -29.49
CA VAL A 162 -8.06 -13.82 -29.22
C VAL A 162 -9.24 -12.86 -28.98
N LEU A 163 -8.98 -11.80 -28.25
CA LEU A 163 -10.01 -10.78 -27.96
C LEU A 163 -9.36 -9.38 -27.98
N ASN A 164 -9.92 -8.51 -28.82
CA ASN A 164 -9.46 -7.12 -28.89
C ASN A 164 -10.06 -6.31 -27.75
N VAL A 165 -9.23 -5.95 -26.78
CA VAL A 165 -9.58 -5.11 -25.61
C VAL A 165 -8.57 -3.97 -25.50
N PRO A 166 -8.80 -2.82 -26.16
CA PRO A 166 -7.84 -1.72 -26.23
C PRO A 166 -7.39 -1.16 -24.87
N GLY A 167 -8.26 -1.27 -23.85
CA GLY A 167 -7.96 -0.77 -22.49
C GLY A 167 -6.96 -1.62 -21.70
N VAL A 168 -6.65 -2.84 -22.13
CA VAL A 168 -5.72 -3.71 -21.39
C VAL A 168 -4.29 -3.21 -21.57
N GLY A 169 -3.71 -2.72 -20.47
CA GLY A 169 -2.36 -2.14 -20.45
C GLY A 169 -2.30 -0.68 -20.85
N ALA A 170 -3.46 -0.02 -21.04
CA ALA A 170 -3.54 1.41 -21.26
C ALA A 170 -3.81 2.16 -19.96
N ASN A 171 -3.51 3.47 -19.98
CA ASN A 171 -3.82 4.41 -18.88
C ASN A 171 -3.25 4.00 -17.51
N LEU A 172 -2.09 3.35 -17.47
CA LEU A 172 -1.39 3.13 -16.21
C LEU A 172 -1.04 4.49 -15.61
N GLN A 173 -1.45 4.69 -14.36
CA GLN A 173 -1.14 5.90 -13.60
C GLN A 173 -0.31 5.53 -12.38
N ASP A 174 0.64 6.39 -12.07
CA ASP A 174 1.47 6.30 -10.88
C ASP A 174 1.62 7.70 -10.29
N HIS A 175 1.96 7.80 -9.02
CA HIS A 175 2.18 9.09 -8.36
C HIS A 175 3.38 9.81 -8.94
N LEU A 176 3.16 11.01 -9.48
CA LEU A 176 4.25 11.95 -9.69
C LEU A 176 4.64 12.51 -8.32
N GLN A 177 5.77 12.05 -7.81
CA GLN A 177 6.23 12.41 -6.47
C GLN A 177 7.51 13.22 -6.51
N GLN A 178 7.50 14.39 -5.89
CA GLN A 178 8.69 15.16 -5.60
C GLN A 178 9.04 15.07 -4.12
N ARG A 179 10.28 14.65 -3.83
CA ARG A 179 10.80 14.53 -2.47
C ARG A 179 11.67 15.71 -2.10
N ALA A 180 11.36 16.35 -0.99
CA ALA A 180 12.20 17.38 -0.37
C ALA A 180 12.73 16.83 0.97
N ILE A 181 14.04 16.98 1.17
CA ILE A 181 14.73 16.54 2.39
C ILE A 181 15.20 17.79 3.13
N PHE A 182 14.78 17.90 4.38
CA PHE A 182 15.15 19.01 5.26
C PHE A 182 15.99 18.51 6.41
N LYS A 183 17.18 19.06 6.58
CA LYS A 183 17.98 18.88 7.80
C LYS A 183 17.28 19.61 8.94
N VAL A 184 17.20 18.95 10.09
CA VAL A 184 16.55 19.48 11.28
C VAL A 184 17.51 19.49 12.46
N SER A 185 17.22 20.32 13.45
CA SER A 185 17.98 20.42 14.70
C SER A 185 17.05 20.46 15.90
N ASN A 186 17.58 20.17 17.07
CA ASN A 186 16.84 20.17 18.34
C ASN A 186 15.60 19.25 18.36
N THR A 187 15.57 18.25 17.52
CA THR A 187 14.53 17.24 17.47
C THR A 187 15.13 15.87 17.13
N ARG A 188 14.39 14.83 17.47
CA ARG A 188 14.84 13.45 17.21
C ARG A 188 14.21 12.92 15.92
N THR A 189 15.03 12.24 15.10
CA THR A 189 14.60 11.55 13.88
C THR A 189 15.00 10.08 13.92
N LEU A 190 14.49 9.29 13.00
CA LEU A 190 14.90 7.89 12.88
C LEU A 190 16.37 7.76 12.47
N ASN A 191 16.91 8.71 11.68
CA ASN A 191 18.30 8.72 11.24
C ASN A 191 19.26 8.63 12.43
N GLU A 192 19.13 9.52 13.40
CA GLU A 192 19.96 9.52 14.61
C GLU A 192 19.75 8.28 15.47
N THR A 193 18.48 7.85 15.59
CA THR A 193 18.12 6.66 16.38
C THR A 193 18.77 5.42 15.79
N TYR A 194 18.73 5.28 14.45
CA TYR A 194 19.28 4.12 13.74
C TYR A 194 20.82 4.06 13.79
N HIS A 195 21.52 5.19 13.66
CA HIS A 195 22.98 5.26 13.68
C HIS A 195 23.59 5.20 15.08
N ASN A 196 22.80 5.40 16.12
CA ASN A 196 23.24 5.20 17.50
C ASN A 196 23.00 3.76 17.94
N LEU A 197 24.06 3.00 18.23
CA LEU A 197 23.97 1.57 18.53
C LEU A 197 23.09 1.26 19.74
N PHE A 198 23.16 2.07 20.79
CA PHE A 198 22.34 1.89 22.00
C PHE A 198 20.86 2.14 21.70
N ARG A 199 20.54 3.22 21.00
CA ARG A 199 19.16 3.53 20.62
C ARG A 199 18.60 2.48 19.66
N ARG A 200 19.42 1.99 18.71
CA ARG A 200 19.03 0.92 17.79
C ARG A 200 18.76 -0.39 18.53
N ALA A 201 19.59 -0.76 19.49
CA ALA A 201 19.35 -1.92 20.34
C ALA A 201 18.07 -1.74 21.17
N TRP A 202 17.86 -0.54 21.74
CA TRP A 202 16.65 -0.21 22.48
C TRP A 202 15.39 -0.31 21.65
N MET A 203 15.38 0.13 20.37
CA MET A 203 14.26 -0.08 19.46
C MET A 203 13.85 -1.56 19.37
N GLY A 204 14.86 -2.46 19.30
CA GLY A 204 14.62 -3.91 19.29
C GLY A 204 13.97 -4.40 20.58
N VAL A 205 14.47 -3.98 21.72
CA VAL A 205 13.93 -4.32 23.05
C VAL A 205 12.51 -3.79 23.23
N GLU A 206 12.30 -2.51 22.90
CA GLU A 206 10.98 -1.86 22.99
C GLU A 206 9.93 -2.59 22.13
N TYR A 207 10.30 -2.94 20.91
CA TYR A 207 9.42 -3.71 20.05
C TYR A 207 9.18 -5.15 20.56
N ALA A 208 10.22 -5.82 21.03
CA ALA A 208 10.10 -7.19 21.53
C ALA A 208 9.14 -7.29 22.73
N LEU A 209 9.26 -6.35 23.68
CA LEU A 209 8.51 -6.37 24.93
C LEU A 209 7.12 -5.72 24.81
N TRP A 210 7.01 -4.58 24.12
CA TRP A 210 5.78 -3.77 24.14
C TRP A 210 5.14 -3.57 22.77
N ARG A 211 5.77 -4.03 21.68
CA ARG A 211 5.26 -3.85 20.30
C ARG A 211 4.95 -2.40 19.96
N ARG A 212 5.83 -1.48 20.35
CA ARG A 212 5.74 -0.05 20.06
C ARG A 212 7.09 0.51 19.62
N GLY A 213 7.13 1.82 19.32
CA GLY A 213 8.34 2.51 18.89
C GLY A 213 8.63 2.37 17.39
N PRO A 214 9.83 2.77 16.94
CA PRO A 214 10.15 2.93 15.51
C PRO A 214 9.99 1.67 14.65
N LEU A 215 10.07 0.46 15.23
CA LEU A 215 9.84 -0.79 14.49
C LEU A 215 8.37 -1.09 14.19
N THR A 216 7.44 -0.27 14.71
CA THR A 216 6.02 -0.31 14.32
C THR A 216 5.67 0.71 13.25
N MET A 217 6.64 1.50 12.81
CA MET A 217 6.44 2.61 11.90
C MET A 217 6.03 2.13 10.49
N ALA A 218 5.00 2.76 9.92
CA ALA A 218 4.72 2.66 8.50
C ALA A 218 5.73 3.52 7.70
N PRO A 219 5.89 3.31 6.38
CA PRO A 219 6.82 4.10 5.57
C PRO A 219 6.57 5.62 5.66
N SER A 220 5.31 6.03 5.59
CA SER A 220 4.88 7.41 5.84
C SER A 220 4.03 7.44 7.10
N GLN A 221 4.28 8.40 7.98
CA GLN A 221 3.62 8.47 9.28
C GLN A 221 2.47 9.44 9.28
N MET A 222 2.63 10.57 8.61
CA MET A 222 1.70 11.67 8.61
C MET A 222 1.46 12.13 7.18
N GLY A 223 0.24 12.56 6.90
CA GLY A 223 -0.17 13.15 5.64
C GLY A 223 -0.68 14.57 5.81
N ILE A 224 -0.56 15.34 4.74
CA ILE A 224 -1.29 16.59 4.57
C ILE A 224 -1.97 16.52 3.23
N PHE A 225 -3.29 16.72 3.21
CA PHE A 225 -4.06 16.81 1.98
C PHE A 225 -4.63 18.22 1.90
N THR A 226 -4.35 18.89 0.79
CA THR A 226 -4.76 20.27 0.60
C THR A 226 -5.02 20.58 -0.88
N ARG A 227 -5.59 21.75 -1.12
CA ARG A 227 -5.79 22.30 -2.46
C ARG A 227 -4.61 23.18 -2.84
N SER A 228 -4.19 23.12 -4.09
CA SER A 228 -3.14 23.99 -4.61
C SER A 228 -3.59 25.46 -4.68
N ASP A 229 -4.88 25.65 -4.91
CA ASP A 229 -5.57 26.95 -4.95
C ASP A 229 -7.08 26.77 -4.77
N ASP A 230 -7.81 27.88 -4.62
CA ASP A 230 -9.24 27.89 -4.32
C ASP A 230 -10.14 27.46 -5.50
N SER A 231 -9.60 27.25 -6.69
CA SER A 231 -10.38 26.76 -7.84
C SER A 231 -10.73 25.27 -7.72
N TYR A 232 -10.03 24.52 -6.87
CA TYR A 232 -10.30 23.11 -6.64
C TYR A 232 -11.35 22.90 -5.53
N ASN A 233 -12.31 22.04 -5.81
CA ASN A 233 -13.35 21.68 -4.83
C ASN A 233 -12.91 20.56 -3.86
N ARG A 234 -11.75 19.94 -4.11
CA ARG A 234 -11.19 18.85 -3.32
C ARG A 234 -9.67 18.97 -3.27
N PRO A 235 -9.01 18.41 -2.26
CA PRO A 235 -7.56 18.29 -2.24
C PRO A 235 -7.03 17.63 -3.52
N ASN A 236 -6.07 18.28 -4.14
CA ASN A 236 -5.37 17.81 -5.33
C ASN A 236 -3.86 17.69 -5.12
N ILE A 237 -3.39 18.02 -3.91
CA ILE A 237 -2.02 17.81 -3.47
C ILE A 237 -2.05 17.04 -2.16
N GLN A 238 -1.20 16.02 -2.08
CA GLN A 238 -0.93 15.31 -0.83
C GLN A 238 0.55 15.36 -0.49
N PHE A 239 0.85 15.46 0.79
CA PHE A 239 2.20 15.31 1.31
C PHE A 239 2.30 14.04 2.15
N HIS A 240 3.36 13.29 1.92
CA HIS A 240 3.78 12.18 2.78
C HIS A 240 4.97 12.62 3.61
N LEU A 241 4.80 12.65 4.92
CA LEU A 241 5.82 13.11 5.85
C LEU A 241 6.46 11.93 6.59
N GLN A 242 7.79 11.93 6.60
CA GLN A 242 8.59 10.86 7.20
C GLN A 242 9.66 11.46 8.11
N PRO A 243 9.80 10.98 9.36
CA PRO A 243 10.81 11.44 10.30
C PRO A 243 12.18 10.78 10.01
N LEU A 244 12.51 10.67 8.75
CA LEU A 244 13.74 10.05 8.24
C LEU A 244 14.11 10.62 6.87
N SER A 245 15.34 10.36 6.45
CA SER A 245 15.78 10.68 5.09
C SER A 245 16.80 9.68 4.56
N LEU A 246 16.75 9.49 3.24
CA LEU A 246 17.65 8.68 2.43
C LEU A 246 17.60 9.19 0.98
N ASP A 247 18.60 8.91 0.17
CA ASP A 247 18.62 9.36 -1.24
C ASP A 247 17.60 8.61 -2.10
N LYS A 248 17.60 7.28 -2.05
CA LYS A 248 16.68 6.42 -2.79
C LYS A 248 16.17 5.29 -1.91
N PHE A 249 14.99 4.75 -2.21
CA PHE A 249 14.49 3.56 -1.52
C PHE A 249 15.48 2.41 -1.62
N GLY A 250 15.87 1.87 -0.44
CA GLY A 250 16.87 0.82 -0.32
C GLY A 250 18.26 1.33 0.07
N ASP A 251 18.52 2.62 -0.06
CA ASP A 251 19.78 3.22 0.41
C ASP A 251 19.82 3.32 1.95
N PRO A 252 21.01 3.41 2.54
CA PRO A 252 21.17 3.69 3.95
C PRO A 252 20.56 5.04 4.35
N LEU A 253 20.07 5.14 5.59
CA LEU A 253 19.64 6.42 6.14
C LEU A 253 20.81 7.40 6.23
N HIS A 254 20.55 8.69 5.98
CA HIS A 254 21.55 9.74 6.19
C HIS A 254 22.05 9.77 7.63
N ARG A 255 23.30 10.21 7.84
CA ARG A 255 23.89 10.27 9.17
C ARG A 255 23.55 11.54 9.96
N PHE A 256 22.79 12.46 9.36
CA PHE A 256 22.33 13.69 9.97
C PHE A 256 20.81 13.61 10.25
N PRO A 257 20.32 14.31 11.27
CA PRO A 257 18.88 14.39 11.53
C PRO A 257 18.18 15.10 10.37
N ALA A 258 17.14 14.47 9.84
CA ALA A 258 16.36 15.04 8.76
C ALA A 258 14.96 14.45 8.66
N VAL A 259 14.08 15.16 7.99
CA VAL A 259 12.73 14.74 7.60
C VAL A 259 12.62 14.76 6.09
N THR A 260 11.76 13.92 5.57
CA THR A 260 11.37 13.94 4.17
C THR A 260 9.92 14.34 4.05
N ALA A 261 9.66 15.35 3.22
CA ALA A 261 8.33 15.71 2.75
C ALA A 261 8.23 15.35 1.27
N SER A 262 7.31 14.48 0.92
CA SER A 262 7.09 14.06 -0.46
C SER A 262 5.75 14.61 -0.92
N ALA A 263 5.77 15.52 -1.90
CA ALA A 263 4.57 16.06 -2.52
C ALA A 263 4.15 15.19 -3.69
N CYS A 264 2.87 14.87 -3.77
CA CYS A 264 2.22 14.13 -4.86
C CYS A 264 0.96 14.88 -5.29
N ASN A 265 0.57 14.72 -6.57
CA ASN A 265 -0.71 15.14 -7.11
C ASN A 265 -1.65 13.96 -7.32
#